data_36fe49fca0675a62468181323cd7747a
#
_entry.id   36fe49fca0675a62468181323cd7747a
#
_cell.length_a   1.000
_cell.length_b   1.000
_cell.length_c   1.000
_cell.angle_alpha   90.00
_cell.angle_beta   90.00
_cell.angle_gamma   90.00
#
_symmetry.space_group_name_H-M   'P 1'
#
loop_
_entity.id
_entity.type
_entity.pdbx_description
1 polymer ?
#
loop_
_entity_poly.entity_id
_entity_poly.type
_entity_poly.pdbx_seq_one_letter_code
_entity_poly.pdbx_strand_id
1 'polypeptide(L)'
;MNDDYTGVHNHKTEGLNQALGDYEVCKAVLNGNTQAFAILAAQYQKRVYMLGLSFFDNTDDCEDFVQDVMLKAYSALGTFRAEAPFATWLMRIAYNT
;
A
#
# COMPACT_ATOMS: atom_id res chain seq x y z
N MET A 1 -21.47 -10.91 21.08
CA MET A 1 -21.14 -10.20 20.67
C MET A 1 -21.05 -9.64 20.24
N ASN A 2 -21.03 -9.40 20.10
CA ASN A 2 -20.69 -8.66 19.51
C ASN A 2 -20.47 -7.94 19.16
N ASP A 3 -20.30 -7.94 19.14
CA ASP A 3 -19.86 -7.12 18.74
C ASP A 3 -19.90 -6.29 18.52
N ASP A 4 -20.00 -6.45 18.68
CA ASP A 4 -19.87 -5.50 18.39
C ASP A 4 -19.76 -4.86 18.51
N TYR A 5 -19.63 -5.07 18.89
CA TYR A 5 -19.24 -4.19 18.96
C TYR A 5 -19.13 -3.47 18.74
N THR A 6 -19.03 -4.00 18.87
CA THR A 6 -18.78 -3.23 18.69
C THR A 6 -18.51 -2.44 18.21
N GLY A 7 -18.75 -2.81 18.05
CA GLY A 7 -18.67 -1.99 16.86
C GLY A 7 -18.06 -0.67 17.04
N VAL A 8 -17.67 -0.47 18.12
CA VAL A 8 -17.05 0.80 18.41
C VAL A 8 -15.62 0.75 17.99
N HIS A 9 -15.43 0.94 16.71
CA HIS A 9 -14.08 1.06 16.19
C HIS A 9 -13.67 2.50 16.28
N ASN A 10 -12.58 2.74 16.94
CA ASN A 10 -11.98 4.04 16.77
C ASN A 10 -10.99 3.95 15.60
N HIS A 11 -10.84 5.04 14.90
CA HIS A 11 -10.03 5.07 13.69
C HIS A 11 -8.57 4.75 13.97
N LYS A 12 -8.08 5.06 15.15
CA LYS A 12 -6.70 4.77 15.51
C LYS A 12 -6.45 3.26 15.57
N THR A 13 -7.39 2.54 16.16
CA THR A 13 -7.26 1.08 16.25
C THR A 13 -7.30 0.45 14.87
N GLU A 14 -8.20 0.92 14.02
CA GLU A 14 -8.30 0.41 12.66
C GLU A 14 -7.03 0.69 11.88
N GLY A 15 -6.49 1.89 11.99
CA GLY A 15 -5.27 2.25 11.31
C GLY A 15 -4.07 1.44 11.77
N LEU A 16 -4.00 1.16 13.07
CA LEU A 16 -2.92 0.34 13.61
C LEU A 16 -3.03 -1.09 13.10
N ASN A 17 -4.24 -1.66 13.11
CA ASN A 17 -4.45 -3.02 12.60
C ASN A 17 -4.10 -3.11 11.12
N GLN A 18 -4.43 -2.07 10.35
CA GLN A 18 -4.11 -2.01 8.93
C GLN A 18 -2.60 -2.03 8.72
N ALA A 19 -1.87 -1.23 9.50
CA ALA A 19 -0.42 -1.14 9.37
C ALA A 19 0.25 -2.47 9.71
N LEU A 20 -0.22 -3.16 10.77
CA LEU A 20 0.32 -4.46 11.14
C LEU A 20 0.00 -5.50 10.09
N GLY A 21 -1.22 -5.45 9.51
CA GLY A 21 -1.60 -6.35 8.45
C GLY A 21 -0.74 -6.19 7.21
N ASP A 22 -0.45 -4.95 6.83
CA ASP A 22 0.39 -4.67 5.67
C ASP A 22 1.80 -5.21 5.89
N TYR A 23 2.35 -5.05 7.08
CA TYR A 23 3.68 -5.55 7.39
C TYR A 23 3.74 -7.07 7.28
N GLU A 24 2.70 -7.76 7.77
CA GLU A 24 2.64 -9.21 7.66
C GLU A 24 2.56 -9.65 6.21
N VAL A 25 1.81 -8.92 5.37
CA VAL A 25 1.76 -9.22 3.94
C VAL A 25 3.14 -9.01 3.30
N CYS A 26 3.84 -7.94 3.67
CA CYS A 26 5.19 -7.69 3.18
C CYS A 26 6.12 -8.85 3.53
N LYS A 27 6.04 -9.35 4.75
CA LYS A 27 6.88 -10.48 5.17
C LYS A 27 6.56 -11.73 4.36
N ALA A 28 5.28 -11.97 4.07
CA ALA A 28 4.88 -13.11 3.26
C ALA A 28 5.49 -13.04 1.86
N VAL A 29 5.46 -11.85 1.25
CA VAL A 29 6.06 -11.65 -0.07
C VAL A 29 7.55 -11.94 -0.04
N LEU A 30 8.23 -11.41 0.97
CA LEU A 30 9.69 -11.57 1.09
C LEU A 30 10.07 -13.01 1.39
N ASN A 31 9.17 -13.79 1.97
CA ASN A 31 9.39 -15.21 2.24
C ASN A 31 9.01 -16.11 1.08
N GLY A 32 8.69 -15.54 -0.08
CA GLY A 32 8.46 -16.30 -1.29
C GLY A 32 7.02 -16.30 -1.80
N ASN A 33 6.06 -15.83 -1.02
CA ASN A 33 4.68 -15.72 -1.48
C ASN A 33 4.51 -14.42 -2.25
N THR A 34 5.08 -14.38 -3.46
CA THR A 34 5.10 -13.14 -4.24
C THR A 34 3.70 -12.69 -4.67
N GLN A 35 2.76 -13.62 -4.77
CA GLN A 35 1.39 -13.29 -5.14
C GLN A 35 0.70 -12.46 -4.07
N ALA A 36 1.18 -12.53 -2.84
CA ALA A 36 0.61 -11.72 -1.76
C ALA A 36 0.77 -10.22 -2.00
N PHE A 37 1.74 -9.84 -2.85
CA PHE A 37 1.91 -8.42 -3.17
C PHE A 37 0.66 -7.84 -3.83
N ALA A 38 -0.13 -8.66 -4.53
CA ALA A 38 -1.37 -8.20 -5.15
C ALA A 38 -2.35 -7.63 -4.11
N ILE A 39 -2.29 -8.12 -2.88
CA ILE A 39 -3.12 -7.60 -1.80
C ILE A 39 -2.78 -6.14 -1.52
N LEU A 40 -1.48 -5.85 -1.42
CA LEU A 40 -1.03 -4.48 -1.19
C LEU A 40 -1.33 -3.59 -2.40
N ALA A 41 -1.07 -4.09 -3.59
CA ALA A 41 -1.34 -3.33 -4.81
C ALA A 41 -2.82 -2.98 -4.92
N ALA A 42 -3.71 -3.95 -4.71
CA ALA A 42 -5.15 -3.71 -4.80
C ALA A 42 -5.61 -2.69 -3.77
N GLN A 43 -4.99 -2.70 -2.60
CA GLN A 43 -5.39 -1.83 -1.50
C GLN A 43 -4.97 -0.37 -1.73
N TYR A 44 -3.85 -0.15 -2.39
CA TYR A 44 -3.27 1.19 -2.52
C TYR A 44 -3.26 1.74 -3.94
N GLN A 45 -3.63 0.95 -4.95
CA GLN A 45 -3.56 1.41 -6.34
C GLN A 45 -4.37 2.67 -6.58
N LYS A 46 -5.53 2.80 -5.95
CA LYS A 46 -6.37 3.98 -6.15
C LYS A 46 -5.69 5.24 -5.63
N ARG A 47 -5.04 5.14 -4.48
CA ARG A 47 -4.33 6.28 -3.89
C ARG A 47 -3.19 6.73 -4.80
N VAL A 48 -2.44 5.77 -5.33
CA VAL A 48 -1.34 6.09 -6.25
C VAL A 48 -1.89 6.69 -7.54
N TYR A 49 -3.00 6.15 -8.05
CA TYR A 49 -3.65 6.67 -9.25
C TYR A 49 -4.07 8.14 -9.03
N MET A 50 -4.65 8.44 -7.89
CA MET A 50 -5.08 9.80 -7.57
C MET A 50 -3.88 10.76 -7.54
N LEU A 51 -2.74 10.30 -7.06
CA LEU A 51 -1.53 11.11 -7.13
C LEU A 51 -1.12 11.33 -8.59
N GLY A 52 -1.24 10.28 -9.41
CA GLY A 52 -0.93 10.38 -10.84
C GLY A 52 -1.75 11.45 -11.54
N LEU A 53 -3.01 11.59 -11.14
CA LEU A 53 -3.89 12.61 -11.72
C LEU A 53 -3.38 14.03 -11.49
N SER A 54 -2.53 14.24 -10.47
CA SER A 54 -1.95 15.55 -10.23
C SER A 54 -0.81 15.86 -11.19
N PHE A 55 -0.29 14.86 -11.91
CA PHE A 55 0.82 15.01 -12.85
C PHE A 55 0.42 14.83 -14.30
N PHE A 56 -0.60 14.02 -14.56
CA PHE A 56 -0.95 13.61 -15.91
C PHE A 56 -2.42 13.90 -16.21
N ASP A 57 -2.70 14.21 -17.48
CA ASP A 57 -4.05 14.58 -17.92
C ASP A 57 -4.88 13.42 -18.38
N ASN A 58 -4.28 12.26 -18.60
CA ASN A 58 -4.99 11.15 -19.23
C ASN A 58 -4.85 9.87 -18.43
N THR A 59 -5.79 8.98 -18.67
CA THR A 59 -5.91 7.72 -17.95
C THR A 59 -4.71 6.81 -18.19
N ASP A 60 -4.24 6.75 -19.44
CA ASP A 60 -3.15 5.84 -19.81
C ASP A 60 -1.88 6.17 -19.04
N ASP A 61 -1.54 7.46 -18.96
CA ASP A 61 -0.34 7.88 -18.24
C ASP A 61 -0.50 7.64 -16.74
N CYS A 62 -1.70 7.83 -16.19
CA CYS A 62 -1.94 7.54 -14.78
C CYS A 62 -1.81 6.06 -14.49
N GLU A 63 -2.31 5.21 -15.38
CA GLU A 63 -2.18 3.76 -15.19
C GLU A 63 -0.74 3.30 -15.29
N ASP A 64 0.02 3.87 -16.22
CA ASP A 64 1.44 3.59 -16.33
C ASP A 64 2.18 4.02 -15.08
N PHE A 65 1.80 5.17 -14.53
CA PHE A 65 2.38 5.67 -13.29
C PHE A 65 2.16 4.69 -12.14
N VAL A 66 0.92 4.19 -11.99
CA VAL A 66 0.62 3.20 -10.95
C VAL A 66 1.49 1.96 -11.12
N GLN A 67 1.60 1.47 -12.34
CA GLN A 67 2.39 0.28 -12.62
C GLN A 67 3.86 0.50 -12.28
N ASP A 68 4.42 1.64 -12.67
CA ASP A 68 5.81 1.97 -12.35
C ASP A 68 6.05 2.04 -10.85
N VAL A 69 5.13 2.68 -10.11
CA VAL A 69 5.24 2.77 -8.65
C VAL A 69 5.20 1.39 -8.02
N MET A 70 4.28 0.55 -8.46
CA MET A 70 4.15 -0.79 -7.89
C MET A 70 5.36 -1.67 -8.19
N LEU A 71 5.93 -1.56 -9.39
CA LEU A 71 7.14 -2.29 -9.73
C LEU A 71 8.32 -1.84 -8.86
N LYS A 72 8.46 -0.54 -8.67
CA LYS A 72 9.52 0.00 -7.80
C LYS A 72 9.34 -0.43 -6.35
N ALA A 73 8.09 -0.41 -5.88
CA ALA A 73 7.80 -0.85 -4.52
C ALA A 73 8.12 -2.32 -4.33
N TYR A 74 7.72 -3.16 -5.30
CA TYR A 74 8.00 -4.57 -5.24
C TYR A 74 9.51 -4.82 -5.18
N SER A 75 10.26 -4.15 -6.04
CA SER A 75 11.71 -4.31 -6.10
C SER A 75 12.40 -3.84 -4.84
N ALA A 76 11.86 -2.81 -4.18
CA ALA A 76 12.46 -2.23 -2.98
C ALA A 76 11.89 -2.78 -1.69
N LEU A 77 10.97 -3.76 -1.76
CA LEU A 77 10.23 -4.22 -0.59
C LEU A 77 11.15 -4.70 0.54
N GLY A 78 12.29 -5.29 0.18
CA GLY A 78 13.26 -5.74 1.17
C GLY A 78 13.85 -4.61 2.01
N THR A 79 13.71 -3.37 1.56
CA THR A 79 14.21 -2.21 2.30
C THR A 79 13.17 -1.61 3.24
N PHE A 80 11.92 -2.09 3.16
CA PHE A 80 10.88 -1.59 4.04
C PHE A 80 11.13 -2.09 5.46
N ARG A 81 11.27 -1.17 6.41
CA ARG A 81 11.65 -1.49 7.79
C ARG A 81 10.49 -1.37 8.78
N ALA A 82 9.29 -1.04 8.30
CA ALA A 82 8.14 -0.85 9.16
C ALA A 82 8.33 0.26 10.20
N GLU A 83 9.25 1.19 9.93
CA GLU A 83 9.45 2.37 10.77
C GLU A 83 8.38 3.41 10.53
N ALA A 84 7.64 3.26 9.42
CA ALA A 84 6.48 4.05 9.08
C ALA A 84 5.46 3.08 8.50
N PRO A 85 4.17 3.44 8.45
CA PRO A 85 3.18 2.60 7.79
C PRO A 85 3.55 2.34 6.34
N PHE A 86 3.18 1.18 5.82
CA PHE A 86 3.47 0.83 4.44
C PHE A 86 2.95 1.91 3.47
N ALA A 87 1.76 2.45 3.73
CA ALA A 87 1.20 3.49 2.87
C ALA A 87 2.13 4.69 2.77
N THR A 88 2.73 5.11 3.88
CA THR A 88 3.67 6.24 3.89
C THR A 88 4.91 5.94 3.07
N TRP A 89 5.45 4.74 3.25
CA TRP A 89 6.63 4.30 2.52
C TRP A 89 6.35 4.23 1.01
N LEU A 90 5.20 3.65 0.65
CA LEU A 90 4.78 3.52 -0.74
C LEU A 90 4.59 4.89 -1.39
N MET A 91 3.92 5.82 -0.69
CA MET A 91 3.68 7.14 -1.25
C MET A 91 4.98 7.92 -1.42
N ARG A 92 5.98 7.66 -0.59
CA ARG A 92 7.29 8.28 -0.77
C ARG A 92 7.92 7.82 -2.07
N ILE A 93 7.80 6.52 -2.38
CA ILE A 93 8.24 5.99 -3.67
C ILE A 93 7.47 6.65 -4.80
N ALA A 94 6.16 6.79 -4.64
CA ALA A 94 5.31 7.38 -5.67
C ALA A 94 5.71 8.83 -5.96
N TYR A 95 5.98 9.62 -4.92
CA TYR A 95 6.40 11.00 -5.10
C TYR A 95 7.75 11.11 -5.80
N ASN A 96 8.59 10.10 -5.66
CA ASN A 96 9.92 10.09 -6.29
C ASN A 96 9.92 9.41 -7.66
N THR A 97 8.78 8.94 -8.09
CA THR A 97 8.64 8.34 -9.40
C THR A 97 8.28 9.40 -10.41
#